data_1116ea53d04093ab6e21ee8bf15680ba
#
_entry.id   1116ea53d04093ab6e21ee8bf15680ba
#
_cell.length_a   1.000
_cell.length_b   1.000
_cell.length_c   1.000
_cell.angle_alpha   90.00
_cell.angle_beta   90.00
_cell.angle_gamma   90.00
#
_symmetry.space_group_name_H-M   'P 1'
#
loop_
_entity.id
_entity.type
_entity.pdbx_description
1 polymer ?
#
loop_
_entity_poly.entity_id
_entity_poly.type
_entity_poly.pdbx_seq_one_letter_code
_entity_poly.pdbx_strand_id
1 'polypeptide(L)'
;MSLLSASSLEWLNFLVRWAHLIFGISWIGSSFYFMWLDASLEEPSEADNGVKPADAKSVEGVLWMTHSGGFYQVLRKKIGPGTMPKTLHWFKYEALFTWVSGIFLLGIVYYLS
;
A
#
# COMPACT_ATOMS: atom_id res chain seq x y z
N MET A 1 7.14 -36.87 -10.38
CA MET A 1 7.94 -36.50 -11.58
C MET A 1 7.93 -34.97 -11.73
N SER A 2 9.08 -34.38 -11.83
CA SER A 2 9.18 -32.95 -12.05
C SER A 2 9.06 -32.62 -13.55
N LEU A 3 8.17 -31.69 -13.88
CA LEU A 3 8.03 -31.18 -15.24
C LEU A 3 9.08 -30.12 -15.56
N LEU A 4 9.84 -29.70 -14.55
CA LEU A 4 10.82 -28.63 -14.66
C LEU A 4 12.21 -29.20 -14.42
N SER A 5 13.21 -28.68 -15.13
CA SER A 5 14.60 -28.99 -14.83
C SER A 5 14.98 -28.42 -13.46
N ALA A 6 16.06 -28.94 -12.87
CA ALA A 6 16.55 -28.45 -11.59
C ALA A 6 16.87 -26.96 -11.65
N SER A 7 17.48 -26.49 -12.72
CA SER A 7 17.78 -25.06 -12.91
C SER A 7 16.53 -24.21 -13.01
N SER A 8 15.53 -24.67 -13.76
CA SER A 8 14.27 -23.96 -13.91
C SER A 8 13.54 -23.86 -12.57
N LEU A 9 13.54 -24.94 -11.80
CA LEU A 9 12.91 -24.97 -10.48
C LEU A 9 13.61 -24.02 -9.50
N GLU A 10 14.93 -23.98 -9.52
CA GLU A 10 15.71 -23.07 -8.67
C GLU A 10 15.41 -21.60 -9.03
N TRP A 11 15.37 -21.26 -10.31
CA TRP A 11 15.01 -19.92 -10.76
C TRP A 11 13.59 -19.55 -10.37
N LEU A 12 12.65 -20.46 -10.56
CA LEU A 12 11.27 -20.25 -10.20
C LEU A 12 11.12 -20.01 -8.68
N ASN A 13 11.79 -20.84 -7.87
CA ASN A 13 11.82 -20.69 -6.43
C ASN A 13 12.37 -19.31 -6.03
N PHE A 14 13.50 -18.93 -6.62
CA PHE A 14 14.12 -17.63 -6.34
C PHE A 14 13.18 -16.46 -6.69
N LEU A 15 12.60 -16.47 -7.89
CA LEU A 15 11.75 -15.39 -8.36
C LEU A 15 10.46 -15.26 -7.55
N VAL A 16 9.81 -16.38 -7.23
CA VAL A 16 8.59 -16.35 -6.44
C VAL A 16 8.86 -15.93 -5.00
N ARG A 17 9.97 -16.39 -4.44
CA ARG A 17 10.41 -16.00 -3.10
C ARG A 17 10.71 -14.49 -3.03
N TRP A 18 11.39 -13.98 -4.04
CA TRP A 18 11.69 -12.56 -4.16
C TRP A 18 10.41 -11.73 -4.29
N ALA A 19 9.48 -12.16 -5.17
CA ALA A 19 8.20 -11.50 -5.33
C ALA A 19 7.39 -11.48 -4.04
N HIS A 20 7.35 -12.60 -3.32
CA HIS A 20 6.65 -12.71 -2.05
C HIS A 20 7.22 -11.73 -1.01
N LEU A 21 8.54 -11.63 -0.94
CA LEU A 21 9.22 -10.70 -0.05
C LEU A 21 8.85 -9.24 -0.39
N ILE A 22 8.89 -8.88 -1.67
CA ILE A 22 8.56 -7.51 -2.11
C ILE A 22 7.11 -7.16 -1.80
N PHE A 23 6.16 -8.06 -2.08
CA PHE A 23 4.76 -7.83 -1.77
C PHE A 23 4.54 -7.72 -0.26
N GLY A 24 5.21 -8.55 0.53
CA GLY A 24 5.15 -8.49 1.99
C GLY A 24 5.69 -7.18 2.54
N ILE A 25 6.81 -6.70 2.02
CA ILE A 25 7.39 -5.40 2.40
C ILE A 25 6.41 -4.27 2.05
N SER A 26 5.82 -4.31 0.86
CA SER A 26 4.86 -3.29 0.43
C SER A 26 3.63 -3.27 1.34
N TRP A 27 3.12 -4.44 1.69
CA TRP A 27 1.96 -4.58 2.57
C TRP A 27 2.25 -4.04 3.98
N ILE A 28 3.34 -4.51 4.58
CA ILE A 28 3.74 -4.09 5.94
C ILE A 28 4.10 -2.61 5.93
N GLY A 29 4.87 -2.17 4.92
CA GLY A 29 5.32 -0.79 4.81
C GLY A 29 4.16 0.20 4.67
N SER A 30 3.19 -0.10 3.80
CA SER A 30 2.03 0.77 3.63
C SER A 30 1.16 0.79 4.89
N SER A 31 1.00 -0.36 5.57
CA SER A 31 0.23 -0.43 6.80
C SER A 31 0.85 0.43 7.90
N PHE A 32 2.14 0.32 8.13
CA PHE A 32 2.85 1.14 9.10
C PHE A 32 2.86 2.61 8.71
N TYR A 33 2.99 2.89 7.42
CA TYR A 33 2.94 4.26 6.91
C TYR A 33 1.60 4.92 7.26
N PHE A 34 0.48 4.24 7.02
CA PHE A 34 -0.83 4.80 7.32
C PHE A 34 -1.11 4.88 8.83
N MET A 35 -0.57 3.98 9.63
CA MET A 35 -0.64 4.10 11.09
C MET A 35 0.10 5.35 11.57
N TRP A 36 1.30 5.57 11.07
CA TRP A 36 2.08 6.77 11.35
C TRP A 36 1.37 8.02 10.85
N LEU A 37 0.83 7.97 9.65
CA LEU A 37 0.11 9.08 9.04
C LEU A 37 -1.09 9.49 9.90
N ASP A 38 -1.92 8.53 10.29
CA ASP A 38 -3.08 8.81 11.14
C ASP A 38 -2.69 9.44 12.48
N ALA A 39 -1.59 8.97 13.06
CA ALA A 39 -1.11 9.51 14.34
C ALA A 39 -0.47 10.89 14.18
N SER A 40 -0.03 11.24 12.98
CA SER A 40 0.69 12.49 12.70
C SER A 40 -0.18 13.60 12.13
N LEU A 41 -1.42 13.30 11.77
CA LEU A 41 -2.34 14.30 11.23
C LEU A 41 -2.62 15.40 12.28
N GLU A 42 -2.57 16.64 11.81
CA GLU A 42 -2.87 17.81 12.64
C GLU A 42 -4.27 18.32 12.35
N GLU A 43 -4.84 19.05 13.31
CA GLU A 43 -6.15 19.67 13.10
C GLU A 43 -6.06 20.71 11.98
N PRO A 44 -7.05 20.77 11.07
CA PRO A 44 -7.07 21.77 10.01
C PRO A 44 -7.11 23.18 10.61
N SER A 45 -6.30 24.08 10.07
CA SER A 45 -6.29 25.48 10.48
C SER A 45 -6.51 26.37 9.26
N GLU A 46 -6.89 27.61 9.52
CA GLU A 46 -7.08 28.62 8.46
C GLU A 46 -5.76 28.90 7.71
N ALA A 47 -4.63 28.62 8.36
CA ALA A 47 -3.31 28.79 7.75
C ALA A 47 -2.95 27.67 6.77
N ASP A 48 -3.71 26.58 6.72
CA ASP A 48 -3.46 25.48 5.79
C ASP A 48 -3.89 25.86 4.38
N ASN A 49 -2.93 26.29 3.58
CA ASN A 49 -3.16 26.65 2.18
C ASN A 49 -3.52 25.40 1.38
N GLY A 50 -4.47 25.55 0.47
CA GLY A 50 -4.91 24.47 -0.41
C GLY A 50 -6.12 23.70 0.08
N VAL A 51 -6.59 23.94 1.30
CA VAL A 51 -7.88 23.41 1.74
C VAL A 51 -8.96 24.34 1.22
N LYS A 52 -9.81 23.83 0.35
CA LYS A 52 -10.93 24.62 -0.21
C LYS A 52 -11.93 24.92 0.92
N PRO A 53 -12.52 26.14 0.97
CA PRO A 53 -13.52 26.47 1.99
C PRO A 53 -14.70 25.50 2.01
N ALA A 54 -15.08 24.96 0.86
CA ALA A 54 -16.15 23.97 0.76
C ALA A 54 -15.79 22.64 1.44
N ASP A 55 -14.50 22.30 1.52
CA ASP A 55 -14.01 21.05 2.09
C ASP A 55 -13.66 21.19 3.56
N ALA A 56 -13.59 22.42 4.10
CA ALA A 56 -13.10 22.66 5.46
C ALA A 56 -13.87 21.91 6.54
N LYS A 57 -15.18 21.71 6.34
CA LYS A 57 -16.03 20.99 7.29
C LYS A 57 -15.87 19.49 7.24
N SER A 58 -15.42 18.94 6.10
CA SER A 58 -15.27 17.50 5.91
C SER A 58 -13.84 17.03 6.19
N VAL A 59 -12.90 17.95 6.38
CA VAL A 59 -11.49 17.59 6.63
C VAL A 59 -11.30 17.27 8.11
N GLU A 60 -10.85 16.04 8.41
CA GLU A 60 -10.59 15.59 9.78
C GLU A 60 -9.14 15.84 10.21
N GLY A 61 -8.22 15.91 9.26
CA GLY A 61 -6.81 16.13 9.56
C GLY A 61 -6.02 16.51 8.34
N VAL A 62 -4.90 17.18 8.56
CA VAL A 62 -3.98 17.64 7.51
C VAL A 62 -2.56 17.32 7.91
N LEU A 63 -1.76 16.88 6.96
CA LEU A 63 -0.33 16.67 7.16
C LEU A 63 0.43 17.11 5.92
N TRP A 64 1.44 17.94 6.12
CA TRP A 64 2.38 18.30 5.07
C TRP A 64 3.60 17.38 5.16
N MET A 65 4.06 16.87 4.01
CA MET A 65 5.21 16.01 3.93
C MET A 65 6.12 16.44 2.80
N THR A 66 7.39 16.08 2.91
CA THR A 66 8.34 16.24 1.81
C THR A 66 8.99 14.90 1.51
N HIS A 67 9.15 14.59 0.22
CA HIS A 67 9.84 13.38 -0.22
C HIS A 67 10.47 13.64 -1.58
N SER A 68 11.78 13.38 -1.68
CA SER A 68 12.55 13.53 -2.92
C SER A 68 12.42 14.92 -3.55
N GLY A 69 12.38 15.97 -2.72
CA GLY A 69 12.27 17.36 -3.19
C GLY A 69 10.86 17.82 -3.48
N GLY A 70 9.86 16.95 -3.38
CA GLY A 70 8.45 17.31 -3.55
C GLY A 70 7.75 17.54 -2.22
N PHE A 71 6.82 18.49 -2.21
CA PHE A 71 5.98 18.72 -1.05
C PHE A 71 4.61 18.14 -1.29
N TYR A 72 4.11 17.37 -0.33
CA TYR A 72 2.83 16.70 -0.41
C TYR A 72 1.94 17.12 0.74
N GLN A 73 0.70 17.46 0.43
CA GLN A 73 -0.31 17.73 1.46
C GLN A 73 -1.32 16.58 1.48
N VAL A 74 -1.48 15.97 2.64
CA VAL A 74 -2.43 14.88 2.83
C VAL A 74 -3.60 15.39 3.66
N LEU A 75 -4.81 15.17 3.16
CA LEU A 75 -6.05 15.53 3.83
C LEU A 75 -6.83 14.26 4.12
N ARG A 76 -7.20 14.06 5.38
CA ARG A 76 -8.14 13.01 5.75
C ARG A 76 -9.53 13.61 5.78
N LYS A 77 -10.43 13.09 4.95
CA LYS A 77 -11.78 13.63 4.77
C LYS A 77 -12.84 12.62 5.13
N LYS A 78 -13.95 13.11 5.67
CA LYS A 78 -15.17 12.32 5.76
C LYS A 78 -15.83 12.27 4.39
N ILE A 79 -16.16 11.08 3.91
CA ILE A 79 -16.78 10.89 2.61
C ILE A 79 -18.23 10.46 2.82
N GLY A 80 -19.15 11.26 2.27
CA GLY A 80 -20.57 10.95 2.26
C GLY A 80 -21.02 10.49 0.88
N PRO A 81 -22.30 10.12 0.72
CA PRO A 81 -22.86 9.77 -0.57
C PRO A 81 -22.66 10.89 -1.58
N GLY A 82 -22.16 10.55 -2.76
CA GLY A 82 -21.94 11.51 -3.83
C GLY A 82 -20.63 12.28 -3.79
N THR A 83 -19.81 12.10 -2.74
CA THR A 83 -18.52 12.78 -2.62
C THR A 83 -17.33 11.85 -2.88
N MET A 84 -17.60 10.58 -3.18
CA MET A 84 -16.56 9.60 -3.47
C MET A 84 -15.78 9.99 -4.74
N PRO A 85 -14.43 10.03 -4.69
CA PRO A 85 -13.65 10.34 -5.89
C PRO A 85 -13.79 9.24 -6.95
N LYS A 86 -13.67 9.63 -8.22
CA LYS A 86 -13.76 8.68 -9.33
C LYS A 86 -12.57 7.72 -9.34
N THR A 87 -11.39 8.21 -8.97
CA THR A 87 -10.18 7.41 -8.91
C THR A 87 -9.79 7.22 -7.46
N LEU A 88 -9.82 5.98 -7.01
CA LEU A 88 -9.52 5.65 -5.63
C LEU A 88 -8.56 4.47 -5.62
N HIS A 89 -7.40 4.65 -4.98
CA HIS A 89 -6.45 3.57 -4.80
C HIS A 89 -6.81 2.79 -3.53
N TRP A 90 -6.99 1.48 -3.68
CA TRP A 90 -7.30 0.59 -2.57
C TRP A 90 -6.03 -0.16 -2.17
N PHE A 91 -5.57 0.06 -0.95
CA PHE A 91 -4.39 -0.63 -0.42
C PHE A 91 -4.72 -2.04 0.07
N LYS A 92 -5.35 -2.83 -0.78
CA LYS A 92 -5.67 -4.24 -0.52
C LYS A 92 -4.83 -5.19 -1.39
N TYR A 93 -4.31 -4.69 -2.50
CA TYR A 93 -3.61 -5.53 -3.47
C TYR A 93 -2.28 -6.03 -2.92
N GLU A 94 -1.61 -5.25 -2.08
CA GLU A 94 -0.36 -5.66 -1.45
C GLU A 94 -0.57 -6.91 -0.59
N ALA A 95 -1.63 -6.92 0.21
CA ALA A 95 -2.00 -8.08 1.02
C ALA A 95 -2.43 -9.26 0.15
N LEU A 96 -3.24 -9.00 -0.88
CA LEU A 96 -3.70 -10.04 -1.80
C LEU A 96 -2.53 -10.72 -2.52
N PHE A 97 -1.61 -9.93 -3.08
CA PHE A 97 -0.45 -10.46 -3.79
C PHE A 97 0.53 -11.16 -2.86
N THR A 98 0.65 -10.71 -1.61
CA THR A 98 1.43 -11.41 -0.59
C THR A 98 0.86 -12.80 -0.36
N TRP A 99 -0.45 -12.90 -0.20
CA TRP A 99 -1.12 -14.18 0.00
C TRP A 99 -0.99 -15.11 -1.20
N VAL A 100 -1.25 -14.59 -2.41
CA VAL A 100 -1.16 -15.36 -3.66
C VAL A 100 0.27 -15.87 -3.88
N SER A 101 1.28 -15.01 -3.74
CA SER A 101 2.67 -15.41 -3.89
C SER A 101 3.11 -16.42 -2.83
N GLY A 102 2.54 -16.31 -1.62
CA GLY A 102 2.78 -17.27 -0.56
C GLY A 102 2.24 -18.67 -0.89
N ILE A 103 1.06 -18.74 -1.50
CA ILE A 103 0.48 -20.01 -1.96
C ILE A 103 1.37 -20.64 -3.05
N PHE A 104 1.81 -19.85 -4.03
CA PHE A 104 2.72 -20.36 -5.07
C PHE A 104 4.05 -20.83 -4.47
N LEU A 105 4.59 -20.08 -3.53
CA LEU A 105 5.84 -20.46 -2.86
C LEU A 105 5.68 -21.77 -2.09
N LEU A 106 4.57 -21.92 -1.38
CA LEU A 106 4.25 -23.15 -0.66
C LEU A 106 4.24 -24.35 -1.62
N GLY A 107 3.57 -24.19 -2.77
CA GLY A 107 3.55 -25.24 -3.79
C GLY A 107 4.93 -25.59 -4.32
N ILE A 108 5.75 -24.60 -4.60
CA ILE A 108 7.10 -24.81 -5.11
C ILE A 108 7.96 -25.53 -4.07
N VAL A 109 7.93 -25.09 -2.82
CA VAL A 109 8.80 -25.64 -1.77
C VAL A 109 8.38 -27.05 -1.38
N TYR A 110 7.08 -27.32 -1.26
CA TYR A 110 6.60 -28.58 -0.70
C TYR A 110 6.10 -29.57 -1.73
N TYR A 111 5.69 -29.12 -2.92
CA TYR A 111 5.06 -30.01 -3.90
C TYR A 111 5.88 -30.20 -5.16
N LEU A 112 6.76 -29.27 -5.52
CA LEU A 112 7.57 -29.36 -6.74
C LEU A 112 9.05 -29.63 -6.48
N SER A 113 9.50 -29.45 -5.25
CA SER A 113 10.91 -29.72 -4.90
C SER A 113 11.16 -31.13 -4.44
#